data_b7d51d4a7a1b8bb7bbd6c044f276dd32
#
_entry.id   b7d51d4a7a1b8bb7bbd6c044f276dd32
#
_cell.length_a   1.000
_cell.length_b   1.000
_cell.length_c   1.000
_cell.angle_alpha   90.00
_cell.angle_beta   90.00
_cell.angle_gamma   90.00
#
_symmetry.space_group_name_H-M   'P 1'
#
loop_
_entity.id
_entity.type
_entity.pdbx_description
1 polymer ?
#
loop_
_entity_poly.entity_id
_entity_poly.type
_entity_poly.pdbx_seq_one_letter_code
_entity_poly.pdbx_strand_id
1 'polypeptide(L)'
;MSAKGGVGKSVISSLIALSLPKATLIDLDVHGMAVPKLFGLEGRLHEVTSKGIEPFRVKNVAIVSLSGIVRDRFVVLPGGNVAPTMESLIAFSDIDTGYVVFDLPPGLGDEVLVLERVTDFVPVVVTTPSRVSRKVVDHLLKYLEERGKRAKVLVNMAYMECDGKTVKPFGDYEGFGLPLDPDLENYVGRIQDYEGPVRAKVAEFLSALF
;
A
#
# COMPACT_ATOMS: atom_id res chain seq x y z
N MET A 1 -4.16 -3.83 -0.23
CA MET A 1 -4.16 -4.93 -1.23
C MET A 1 -4.92 -4.51 -2.50
N SER A 2 -4.75 -5.23 -3.61
CA SER A 2 -5.49 -4.98 -4.84
C SER A 2 -5.60 -6.27 -5.65
N ALA A 3 -6.69 -6.43 -6.37
CA ALA A 3 -6.90 -7.60 -7.22
C ALA A 3 -6.13 -7.53 -8.57
N LYS A 4 -5.59 -6.35 -8.93
CA LYS A 4 -4.90 -6.08 -10.19
C LYS A 4 -3.75 -5.12 -9.97
N GLY A 5 -2.67 -5.26 -10.78
CA GLY A 5 -1.57 -4.30 -10.82
C GLY A 5 -1.97 -2.95 -11.44
N GLY A 6 -1.21 -1.89 -11.13
CA GLY A 6 -1.38 -0.57 -11.73
C GLY A 6 -2.57 0.27 -11.21
N VAL A 7 -3.21 -0.12 -10.12
CA VAL A 7 -4.34 0.63 -9.53
C VAL A 7 -3.90 1.73 -8.54
N GLY A 8 -2.60 1.93 -8.35
CA GLY A 8 -2.06 2.92 -7.42
C GLY A 8 -1.94 2.45 -5.96
N LYS A 9 -1.96 1.13 -5.71
CA LYS A 9 -1.91 0.53 -4.37
C LYS A 9 -0.78 1.08 -3.51
N SER A 10 0.48 1.05 -3.96
CA SER A 10 1.65 1.50 -3.19
C SER A 10 1.65 3.00 -2.90
N VAL A 11 1.11 3.81 -3.82
CA VAL A 11 0.85 5.24 -3.59
C VAL A 11 -0.15 5.41 -2.46
N ILE A 12 -1.27 4.70 -2.50
CA ILE A 12 -2.31 4.79 -1.48
C ILE A 12 -1.80 4.27 -0.13
N SER A 13 -1.06 3.16 -0.09
CA SER A 13 -0.42 2.65 1.14
C SER A 13 0.52 3.69 1.75
N SER A 14 1.31 4.39 0.92
CA SER A 14 2.20 5.47 1.36
C SER A 14 1.42 6.66 1.92
N LEU A 15 0.35 7.08 1.26
CA LEU A 15 -0.49 8.19 1.72
C LEU A 15 -1.27 7.82 2.99
N ILE A 16 -1.73 6.58 3.15
CA ILE A 16 -2.31 6.08 4.39
C ILE A 16 -1.29 6.20 5.53
N ALA A 17 -0.07 5.70 5.34
CA ALA A 17 0.97 5.77 6.37
C ALA A 17 1.32 7.23 6.73
N LEU A 18 1.42 8.13 5.74
CA LEU A 18 1.68 9.56 5.96
C LEU A 18 0.54 10.30 6.66
N SER A 19 -0.69 9.80 6.58
CA SER A 19 -1.88 10.40 7.20
C SER A 19 -2.14 9.89 8.63
N LEU A 20 -1.40 8.87 9.09
CA LEU A 20 -1.46 8.34 10.46
C LEU A 20 -0.46 9.09 11.36
N PRO A 21 -0.68 9.21 12.68
CA PRO A 21 0.21 9.97 13.57
C PRO A 21 1.66 9.45 13.59
N LYS A 22 1.85 8.14 13.64
CA LYS A 22 3.14 7.45 13.61
C LYS A 22 2.92 6.04 13.06
N ALA A 23 3.42 5.75 11.90
CA ALA A 23 3.18 4.47 11.22
C ALA A 23 4.48 3.80 10.75
N THR A 24 4.47 2.47 10.73
CA THR A 24 5.44 1.68 9.96
C THR A 24 4.76 1.22 8.66
N LEU A 25 5.39 1.49 7.53
CA LEU A 25 5.00 1.00 6.21
C LEU A 25 5.94 -0.13 5.81
N ILE A 26 5.42 -1.34 5.69
CA ILE A 26 6.18 -2.52 5.28
C ILE A 26 5.78 -2.88 3.86
N ASP A 27 6.75 -2.76 2.95
CA ASP A 27 6.60 -3.14 1.54
C ASP A 27 6.84 -4.64 1.38
N LEU A 28 5.77 -5.38 1.20
CA LEU A 28 5.76 -6.83 0.98
C LEU A 28 5.67 -7.19 -0.51
N ASP A 29 5.64 -6.21 -1.41
CA ASP A 29 5.76 -6.46 -2.86
C ASP A 29 7.24 -6.70 -3.23
N VAL A 30 7.71 -7.90 -2.93
CA VAL A 30 9.11 -8.31 -3.13
C VAL A 30 9.58 -8.25 -4.59
N HIS A 31 8.67 -8.12 -5.53
CA HIS A 31 8.97 -7.99 -6.96
C HIS A 31 8.86 -6.54 -7.45
N GLY A 32 7.87 -5.79 -6.98
CA GLY A 32 7.63 -4.41 -7.38
C GLY A 32 8.47 -3.39 -6.63
N MET A 33 8.63 -3.60 -5.32
CA MET A 33 9.41 -2.74 -4.41
C MET A 33 9.22 -1.24 -4.68
N ALA A 34 7.94 -0.83 -4.84
CA ALA A 34 7.62 0.52 -5.29
C ALA A 34 7.71 1.58 -4.17
N VAL A 35 7.50 1.18 -2.92
CA VAL A 35 7.46 2.12 -1.79
C VAL A 35 8.77 2.90 -1.65
N PRO A 36 9.97 2.32 -1.66
CA PRO A 36 11.21 3.08 -1.57
C PRO A 36 11.38 4.11 -2.69
N LYS A 37 10.93 3.81 -3.90
CA LYS A 37 10.96 4.74 -5.04
C LYS A 37 10.08 5.97 -4.80
N LEU A 38 8.90 5.78 -4.23
CA LEU A 38 7.98 6.87 -3.91
C LEU A 38 8.59 7.85 -2.90
N PHE A 39 9.43 7.36 -1.97
CA PHE A 39 10.05 8.16 -0.93
C PHE A 39 11.49 8.62 -1.26
N GLY A 40 12.03 8.33 -2.43
CA GLY A 40 13.41 8.68 -2.82
C GLY A 40 14.48 7.92 -2.02
N LEU A 41 14.19 6.67 -1.67
CA LEU A 41 15.08 5.80 -0.89
C LEU A 41 15.81 4.76 -1.74
N GLU A 42 15.76 4.87 -3.06
CA GLU A 42 16.41 3.95 -3.98
C GLU A 42 17.91 3.83 -3.70
N GLY A 43 18.43 2.63 -3.77
CA GLY A 43 19.84 2.32 -3.53
C GLY A 43 20.30 2.38 -2.07
N ARG A 44 19.45 2.82 -1.14
CA ARG A 44 19.77 2.84 0.29
C ARG A 44 19.62 1.45 0.89
N LEU A 45 20.48 1.15 1.88
CA LEU A 45 20.41 -0.09 2.65
C LEU A 45 19.90 0.18 4.07
N HIS A 46 19.10 -0.76 4.57
CA HIS A 46 18.76 -0.82 5.99
C HIS A 46 20.00 -1.11 6.83
N GLU A 47 20.09 -0.47 7.97
CA GLU A 47 21.03 -0.89 9.03
C GLU A 47 20.44 -2.07 9.78
N VAL A 48 21.30 -3.01 10.21
CA VAL A 48 20.90 -4.15 11.03
C VAL A 48 21.60 -4.03 12.37
N THR A 49 20.82 -3.97 13.43
CA THR A 49 21.29 -3.85 14.81
C THR A 49 20.89 -5.06 15.64
N SER A 50 21.21 -5.06 16.92
CA SER A 50 20.74 -6.09 17.85
C SER A 50 19.22 -6.11 18.04
N LYS A 51 18.51 -5.04 17.64
CA LYS A 51 17.05 -4.93 17.67
C LYS A 51 16.39 -5.41 16.38
N GLY A 52 17.16 -5.60 15.32
CA GLY A 52 16.68 -6.05 14.03
C GLY A 52 17.01 -5.07 12.89
N ILE A 53 16.16 -5.07 11.85
CA ILE A 53 16.27 -4.22 10.68
C ILE A 53 15.75 -2.83 11.05
N GLU A 54 16.62 -1.83 11.03
CA GLU A 54 16.22 -0.46 11.28
C GLU A 54 15.47 0.11 10.06
N PRO A 55 14.24 0.63 10.25
CA PRO A 55 13.47 1.22 9.16
C PRO A 55 14.07 2.56 8.71
N PHE A 56 13.91 2.89 7.44
CA PHE A 56 14.12 4.27 6.98
C PHE A 56 13.08 5.18 7.62
N ARG A 57 13.49 6.31 8.16
CA ARG A 57 12.57 7.26 8.80
C ARG A 57 12.38 8.48 7.91
N VAL A 58 11.12 8.73 7.51
CA VAL A 58 10.73 9.87 6.70
C VAL A 58 9.48 10.50 7.31
N LYS A 59 9.60 11.72 7.85
CA LYS A 59 8.54 12.39 8.63
C LYS A 59 8.02 11.47 9.76
N ASN A 60 6.73 11.16 9.75
CA ASN A 60 6.04 10.31 10.71
C ASN A 60 6.02 8.81 10.32
N VAL A 61 6.67 8.44 9.21
CA VAL A 61 6.64 7.07 8.67
C VAL A 61 8.00 6.40 8.81
N ALA A 62 8.00 5.19 9.38
CA ALA A 62 9.09 4.24 9.34
C ALA A 62 8.85 3.28 8.17
N ILE A 63 9.82 3.07 7.29
CA ILE A 63 9.66 2.31 6.05
C ILE A 63 10.60 1.11 6.07
N VAL A 64 10.07 -0.07 5.81
CA VAL A 64 10.82 -1.31 5.64
C VAL A 64 10.49 -1.91 4.29
N SER A 65 11.51 -2.29 3.52
CA SER A 65 11.35 -2.95 2.22
C SER A 65 12.51 -3.88 1.93
N LEU A 66 12.24 -4.94 1.18
CA LEU A 66 13.27 -5.87 0.73
C LEU A 66 14.34 -5.17 -0.13
N SER A 67 13.99 -4.12 -0.87
CA SER A 67 14.98 -3.34 -1.67
C SER A 67 16.09 -2.76 -0.81
N GLY A 68 15.78 -2.37 0.43
CA GLY A 68 16.76 -1.91 1.42
C GLY A 68 17.69 -3.01 1.95
N ILE A 69 17.49 -4.26 1.55
CA ILE A 69 18.37 -5.40 1.86
C ILE A 69 19.18 -5.80 0.61
N VAL A 70 18.55 -5.80 -0.57
CA VAL A 70 19.12 -6.34 -1.82
C VAL A 70 19.64 -5.26 -2.78
N ARG A 71 19.64 -3.99 -2.40
CA ARG A 71 20.08 -2.83 -3.23
C ARG A 71 19.34 -2.71 -4.54
N ASP A 72 18.02 -2.73 -4.53
CA ASP A 72 17.17 -2.61 -5.73
C ASP A 72 17.49 -3.64 -6.84
N ARG A 73 18.13 -4.74 -6.49
CA ARG A 73 18.34 -5.83 -7.44
C ARG A 73 17.04 -6.61 -7.59
N PHE A 74 16.73 -6.99 -8.83
CA PHE A 74 15.69 -7.98 -9.05
C PHE A 74 16.06 -9.27 -8.33
N VAL A 75 15.23 -9.68 -7.39
CA VAL A 75 15.39 -10.94 -6.68
C VAL A 75 14.40 -11.93 -7.27
N VAL A 76 14.91 -12.97 -7.87
CA VAL A 76 14.08 -14.12 -8.23
C VAL A 76 14.01 -15.03 -6.99
N LEU A 77 12.92 -14.92 -6.26
CA LEU A 77 12.64 -15.85 -5.15
C LEU A 77 11.90 -17.06 -5.76
N PRO A 78 12.47 -18.27 -5.69
CA PRO A 78 11.71 -19.48 -6.00
C PRO A 78 10.43 -19.49 -5.14
N GLY A 79 9.28 -19.89 -5.72
CA GLY A 79 7.97 -19.73 -5.10
C GLY A 79 7.84 -20.16 -3.63
N GLY A 80 8.58 -21.19 -3.20
CA GLY A 80 8.61 -21.62 -1.80
C GLY A 80 9.34 -20.67 -0.82
N ASN A 81 10.04 -19.65 -1.30
CA ASN A 81 10.81 -18.74 -0.46
C ASN A 81 10.15 -17.36 -0.26
N VAL A 82 9.07 -17.06 -0.95
CA VAL A 82 8.38 -15.76 -0.86
C VAL A 82 7.79 -15.57 0.54
N ALA A 83 6.98 -16.52 1.01
CA ALA A 83 6.34 -16.43 2.32
C ALA A 83 7.35 -16.37 3.49
N PRO A 84 8.38 -17.26 3.56
CA PRO A 84 9.42 -17.14 4.59
C PRO A 84 10.20 -15.81 4.55
N THR A 85 10.43 -15.25 3.37
CA THR A 85 11.11 -13.95 3.23
C THR A 85 10.25 -12.82 3.81
N MET A 86 8.95 -12.82 3.54
CA MET A 86 8.01 -11.85 4.10
C MET A 86 7.88 -11.97 5.61
N GLU A 87 7.72 -13.19 6.12
CA GLU A 87 7.69 -13.46 7.56
C GLU A 87 8.96 -12.96 8.25
N SER A 88 10.12 -13.22 7.66
CA SER A 88 11.39 -12.74 8.17
C SER A 88 11.49 -11.22 8.16
N LEU A 89 11.05 -10.59 7.07
CA LEU A 89 11.04 -9.13 6.97
C LEU A 89 10.17 -8.49 8.06
N ILE A 90 9.00 -9.06 8.34
CA ILE A 90 8.12 -8.58 9.42
C ILE A 90 8.73 -8.86 10.79
N ALA A 91 9.19 -10.10 11.02
CA ALA A 91 9.66 -10.54 12.34
C ALA A 91 10.95 -9.84 12.79
N PHE A 92 11.84 -9.50 11.85
CA PHE A 92 13.12 -8.86 12.15
C PHE A 92 13.12 -7.34 11.99
N SER A 93 12.00 -6.72 11.65
CA SER A 93 11.89 -5.26 11.59
C SER A 93 11.76 -4.66 13.00
N ASP A 94 12.52 -3.60 13.27
CA ASP A 94 12.38 -2.82 14.51
C ASP A 94 11.14 -1.90 14.39
N ILE A 95 9.97 -2.45 14.78
CA ILE A 95 8.67 -1.78 14.71
C ILE A 95 8.38 -1.10 16.04
N ASP A 96 8.49 0.23 16.06
CA ASP A 96 8.17 1.08 17.22
C ASP A 96 7.11 2.13 16.82
N THR A 97 5.91 1.66 16.43
CA THR A 97 4.81 2.53 15.99
C THR A 97 3.45 1.97 16.40
N GLY A 98 2.46 2.87 16.53
CA GLY A 98 1.09 2.47 16.87
C GLY A 98 0.30 1.87 15.71
N TYR A 99 0.77 2.07 14.48
CA TYR A 99 0.11 1.59 13.26
C TYR A 99 1.13 0.90 12.36
N VAL A 100 0.71 -0.21 11.75
CA VAL A 100 1.49 -0.88 10.71
C VAL A 100 0.64 -0.95 9.44
N VAL A 101 1.20 -0.46 8.34
CA VAL A 101 0.59 -0.52 7.01
C VAL A 101 1.38 -1.50 6.17
N PHE A 102 0.71 -2.51 5.63
CA PHE A 102 1.33 -3.50 4.75
C PHE A 102 0.97 -3.20 3.29
N ASP A 103 1.98 -2.95 2.47
CA ASP A 103 1.81 -2.86 1.02
C ASP A 103 2.05 -4.23 0.40
N LEU A 104 0.98 -4.88 -0.08
CA LEU A 104 1.00 -6.24 -0.62
C LEU A 104 1.17 -6.22 -2.13
N PRO A 105 1.74 -7.27 -2.76
CA PRO A 105 1.69 -7.40 -4.21
C PRO A 105 0.25 -7.46 -4.74
N PRO A 106 0.06 -7.26 -6.05
CA PRO A 106 -1.27 -7.43 -6.65
C PRO A 106 -1.68 -8.90 -6.71
N GLY A 107 -2.97 -9.15 -6.55
CA GLY A 107 -3.55 -10.50 -6.58
C GLY A 107 -3.85 -11.07 -5.21
N LEU A 108 -4.19 -12.35 -5.19
CA LEU A 108 -4.33 -13.19 -4.01
C LEU A 108 -3.19 -14.20 -4.04
N GLY A 109 -2.22 -14.01 -3.19
CA GLY A 109 -1.07 -14.90 -3.04
C GLY A 109 -0.85 -15.31 -1.60
N ASP A 110 0.31 -15.89 -1.34
CA ASP A 110 0.72 -16.35 -0.02
C ASP A 110 0.84 -15.20 0.99
N GLU A 111 0.92 -13.96 0.52
CA GLU A 111 1.09 -12.74 1.32
C GLU A 111 -0.07 -12.52 2.30
N VAL A 112 -1.29 -12.80 1.86
CA VAL A 112 -2.48 -12.70 2.72
C VAL A 112 -2.43 -13.78 3.80
N LEU A 113 -2.02 -15.00 3.44
CA LEU A 113 -1.85 -16.10 4.39
C LEU A 113 -0.73 -15.83 5.41
N VAL A 114 0.35 -15.18 4.98
CA VAL A 114 1.41 -14.72 5.90
C VAL A 114 0.85 -13.74 6.91
N LEU A 115 0.12 -12.72 6.46
CA LEU A 115 -0.46 -11.73 7.37
C LEU A 115 -1.47 -12.35 8.34
N GLU A 116 -2.33 -13.26 7.89
CA GLU A 116 -3.30 -13.96 8.74
C GLU A 116 -2.63 -14.77 9.87
N ARG A 117 -1.39 -15.23 9.66
CA ARG A 117 -0.62 -15.95 10.69
C ARG A 117 0.06 -15.02 11.69
N VAL A 118 0.50 -13.84 11.23
CA VAL A 118 1.35 -12.96 12.06
C VAL A 118 0.59 -11.85 12.77
N THR A 119 -0.58 -11.45 12.24
CA THR A 119 -1.35 -10.35 12.84
C THR A 119 -2.82 -10.36 12.42
N ASP A 120 -3.66 -9.72 13.22
CA ASP A 120 -4.98 -9.32 12.75
C ASP A 120 -4.89 -7.98 11.99
N PHE A 121 -5.67 -7.82 10.92
CA PHE A 121 -5.59 -6.64 10.08
C PHE A 121 -6.93 -6.25 9.47
N VAL A 122 -7.07 -4.98 9.13
CA VAL A 122 -8.20 -4.45 8.35
C VAL A 122 -7.83 -4.41 6.87
N PRO A 123 -8.48 -5.23 6.02
CA PRO A 123 -8.18 -5.21 4.60
C PRO A 123 -8.71 -3.93 3.94
N VAL A 124 -7.81 -3.17 3.29
CA VAL A 124 -8.17 -2.07 2.40
C VAL A 124 -7.89 -2.50 0.97
N VAL A 125 -8.95 -2.63 0.17
CA VAL A 125 -8.88 -3.06 -1.22
C VAL A 125 -8.87 -1.84 -2.12
N VAL A 126 -7.75 -1.59 -2.79
CA VAL A 126 -7.59 -0.50 -3.76
C VAL A 126 -7.95 -1.01 -5.15
N THR A 127 -8.82 -0.29 -5.84
CA THR A 127 -9.28 -0.60 -7.19
C THR A 127 -9.43 0.68 -8.03
N THR A 128 -9.85 0.54 -9.28
CA THR A 128 -10.24 1.66 -10.16
C THR A 128 -11.66 1.43 -10.67
N PRO A 129 -12.37 2.44 -11.19
CA PRO A 129 -13.76 2.30 -11.66
C PRO A 129 -13.92 1.39 -12.88
N SER A 130 -12.83 0.90 -13.49
CA SER A 130 -12.90 0.11 -14.72
C SER A 130 -13.73 -1.17 -14.54
N ARG A 131 -14.50 -1.55 -15.55
CA ARG A 131 -15.35 -2.76 -15.53
C ARG A 131 -14.55 -4.05 -15.25
N VAL A 132 -13.31 -4.13 -15.75
CA VAL A 132 -12.43 -5.28 -15.52
C VAL A 132 -12.01 -5.34 -14.06
N SER A 133 -11.66 -4.20 -13.46
CA SER A 133 -11.25 -4.13 -12.06
C SER A 133 -12.39 -4.56 -11.13
N ARG A 134 -13.63 -4.15 -11.38
CA ARG A 134 -14.79 -4.52 -10.56
C ARG A 134 -14.95 -6.04 -10.45
N LYS A 135 -14.99 -6.75 -11.58
CA LYS A 135 -15.20 -8.21 -11.60
C LYS A 135 -14.11 -8.98 -10.82
N VAL A 136 -12.87 -8.50 -10.86
CA VAL A 136 -11.77 -9.15 -10.14
C VAL A 136 -11.82 -8.83 -8.64
N VAL A 137 -12.25 -7.62 -8.30
CA VAL A 137 -12.45 -7.21 -6.90
C VAL A 137 -13.53 -8.02 -6.20
N ASP A 138 -14.64 -8.34 -6.88
CA ASP A 138 -15.72 -9.15 -6.31
C ASP A 138 -15.21 -10.50 -5.78
N HIS A 139 -14.32 -11.16 -6.51
CA HIS A 139 -13.71 -12.42 -6.08
C HIS A 139 -12.82 -12.22 -4.84
N LEU A 140 -12.05 -11.12 -4.79
CA LEU A 140 -11.21 -10.79 -3.63
C LEU A 140 -12.07 -10.50 -2.39
N LEU A 141 -13.14 -9.72 -2.55
CA LEU A 141 -14.05 -9.39 -1.45
C LEU A 141 -14.72 -10.65 -0.89
N LYS A 142 -15.21 -11.53 -1.76
CA LYS A 142 -15.79 -12.81 -1.35
C LYS A 142 -14.80 -13.69 -0.59
N TYR A 143 -13.56 -13.79 -1.08
CA TYR A 143 -12.49 -14.54 -0.40
C TYR A 143 -12.22 -13.99 1.01
N LEU A 144 -12.17 -12.65 1.18
CA LEU A 144 -11.96 -12.01 2.48
C LEU A 144 -13.16 -12.23 3.41
N GLU A 145 -14.38 -12.14 2.88
CA GLU A 145 -15.61 -12.38 3.64
C GLU A 145 -15.70 -13.81 4.16
N GLU A 146 -15.37 -14.83 3.33
CA GLU A 146 -15.30 -16.24 3.73
C GLU A 146 -14.30 -16.49 4.87
N ARG A 147 -13.32 -15.57 5.07
CA ARG A 147 -12.35 -15.58 6.18
C ARG A 147 -12.74 -14.67 7.34
N GLY A 148 -13.97 -14.16 7.36
CA GLY A 148 -14.47 -13.26 8.40
C GLY A 148 -13.87 -11.85 8.36
N LYS A 149 -13.18 -11.46 7.27
CA LYS A 149 -12.58 -10.13 7.10
C LYS A 149 -13.51 -9.21 6.34
N ARG A 150 -13.91 -8.10 6.96
CA ARG A 150 -14.69 -7.05 6.29
C ARG A 150 -13.77 -6.03 5.63
N ALA A 151 -13.61 -6.16 4.31
CA ALA A 151 -12.77 -5.26 3.54
C ALA A 151 -13.42 -3.87 3.36
N LYS A 152 -12.57 -2.85 3.32
CA LYS A 152 -12.94 -1.49 2.90
C LYS A 152 -12.44 -1.28 1.47
N VAL A 153 -13.29 -0.72 0.61
CA VAL A 153 -12.97 -0.51 -0.81
C VAL A 153 -12.63 0.94 -1.05
N LEU A 154 -11.40 1.19 -1.53
CA LEU A 154 -10.94 2.47 -2.04
C LEU A 154 -10.89 2.44 -3.56
N VAL A 155 -11.69 3.29 -4.20
CA VAL A 155 -11.73 3.40 -5.65
C VAL A 155 -10.84 4.57 -6.07
N ASN A 156 -9.62 4.25 -6.47
CA ASN A 156 -8.65 5.24 -6.94
C ASN A 156 -8.98 5.72 -8.35
N MET A 157 -8.63 6.97 -8.68
CA MET A 157 -8.92 7.60 -9.98
C MET A 157 -10.42 7.56 -10.31
N ALA A 158 -11.27 7.72 -9.28
CA ALA A 158 -12.71 7.58 -9.41
C ALA A 158 -13.36 8.75 -10.14
N TYR A 159 -12.81 9.92 -9.97
CA TYR A 159 -13.27 11.17 -10.57
C TYR A 159 -12.13 12.16 -10.74
N MET A 160 -12.35 13.21 -11.47
CA MET A 160 -11.45 14.35 -11.59
C MET A 160 -12.25 15.66 -11.56
N GLU A 161 -11.63 16.71 -11.06
CA GLU A 161 -12.20 18.04 -11.09
C GLU A 161 -11.72 18.80 -12.33
N CYS A 162 -12.66 19.23 -13.19
CA CYS A 162 -12.39 19.99 -14.40
C CYS A 162 -13.30 21.22 -14.43
N ASP A 163 -12.73 22.41 -14.43
CA ASP A 163 -13.48 23.69 -14.52
C ASP A 163 -14.62 23.79 -13.49
N GLY A 164 -14.36 23.36 -12.25
CA GLY A 164 -15.34 23.37 -11.16
C GLY A 164 -16.46 22.31 -11.30
N LYS A 165 -16.29 21.33 -12.18
CA LYS A 165 -17.20 20.21 -12.35
C LYS A 165 -16.52 18.89 -12.07
N THR A 166 -17.19 18.03 -11.30
CA THR A 166 -16.74 16.65 -11.08
C THR A 166 -17.06 15.80 -12.30
N VAL A 167 -16.04 15.24 -12.92
CA VAL A 167 -16.15 14.33 -14.06
C VAL A 167 -15.79 12.92 -13.60
N LYS A 168 -16.61 11.93 -13.96
CA LYS A 168 -16.36 10.50 -13.69
C LYS A 168 -16.03 9.78 -15.01
N PRO A 169 -14.75 9.67 -15.39
CA PRO A 169 -14.36 9.18 -16.72
C PRO A 169 -14.84 7.74 -17.02
N PHE A 170 -15.02 6.94 -15.97
CA PHE A 170 -15.45 5.55 -16.09
C PHE A 170 -16.87 5.30 -15.58
N GLY A 171 -17.66 6.35 -15.35
CA GLY A 171 -19.01 6.27 -14.78
C GLY A 171 -19.04 6.07 -13.27
N ASP A 172 -20.20 5.60 -12.77
CA ASP A 172 -20.41 5.40 -11.34
C ASP A 172 -19.61 4.22 -10.79
N TYR A 173 -19.30 4.30 -9.49
CA TYR A 173 -18.52 3.33 -8.73
C TYR A 173 -19.13 3.13 -7.35
N GLU A 174 -18.84 2.00 -6.74
CA GLU A 174 -19.17 1.67 -5.36
C GLU A 174 -17.90 1.67 -4.50
N GLY A 175 -18.00 2.20 -3.28
CA GLY A 175 -16.87 2.36 -2.36
C GLY A 175 -16.45 3.82 -2.17
N PHE A 176 -15.38 4.04 -1.45
CA PHE A 176 -14.85 5.38 -1.18
C PHE A 176 -13.99 5.85 -2.35
N GLY A 177 -14.44 6.89 -3.07
CA GLY A 177 -13.77 7.41 -4.26
C GLY A 177 -12.65 8.39 -3.95
N LEU A 178 -11.50 8.19 -4.60
CA LEU A 178 -10.38 9.12 -4.61
C LEU A 178 -10.29 9.84 -5.95
N PRO A 179 -9.93 11.11 -5.97
CA PRO A 179 -9.76 11.84 -7.23
C PRO A 179 -8.55 11.33 -8.03
N LEU A 180 -8.61 11.52 -9.34
CA LEU A 180 -7.44 11.50 -10.20
C LEU A 180 -6.75 12.87 -10.07
N ASP A 181 -5.53 12.88 -9.58
CA ASP A 181 -4.69 14.07 -9.51
C ASP A 181 -3.40 13.84 -10.30
N PRO A 182 -3.26 14.47 -11.48
CA PRO A 182 -2.05 14.34 -12.30
C PRO A 182 -0.80 14.89 -11.62
N ASP A 183 -0.93 15.87 -10.72
CA ASP A 183 0.20 16.47 -10.02
C ASP A 183 0.89 15.49 -9.08
N LEU A 184 0.22 14.46 -8.63
CA LEU A 184 0.79 13.45 -7.76
C LEU A 184 2.04 12.79 -8.37
N GLU A 185 2.09 12.64 -9.69
CA GLU A 185 3.25 12.08 -10.41
C GLU A 185 4.53 12.92 -10.20
N ASN A 186 4.40 14.23 -9.99
CA ASN A 186 5.52 15.14 -9.71
C ASN A 186 6.15 14.91 -8.32
N TYR A 187 5.50 14.10 -7.48
CA TYR A 187 5.96 13.76 -6.12
C TYR A 187 6.55 12.37 -6.01
N VAL A 188 6.73 11.63 -7.09
CA VAL A 188 7.52 10.40 -7.09
C VAL A 188 8.94 10.73 -6.65
N GLY A 189 9.47 10.00 -5.66
CA GLY A 189 10.74 10.31 -4.98
C GLY A 189 10.64 11.29 -3.81
N ARG A 190 9.50 11.93 -3.60
CA ARG A 190 9.21 12.83 -2.49
C ARG A 190 7.72 12.85 -2.11
N ILE A 191 7.09 11.67 -2.11
CA ILE A 191 5.65 11.51 -1.85
C ILE A 191 5.24 12.08 -0.49
N GLN A 192 6.16 12.16 0.47
CA GLN A 192 5.96 12.78 1.78
C GLN A 192 5.62 14.27 1.71
N ASP A 193 5.91 14.95 0.61
CA ASP A 193 5.66 16.38 0.42
C ASP A 193 4.35 16.65 -0.34
N TYR A 194 3.67 15.59 -0.80
CA TYR A 194 2.38 15.74 -1.45
C TYR A 194 1.28 16.05 -0.43
N GLU A 195 0.63 17.20 -0.61
CA GLU A 195 -0.50 17.68 0.21
C GLU A 195 -1.79 17.86 -0.62
N GLY A 196 -1.85 17.23 -1.80
CA GLY A 196 -2.94 17.39 -2.76
C GLY A 196 -4.24 16.64 -2.37
N PRO A 197 -5.25 16.69 -3.26
CA PRO A 197 -6.60 16.24 -2.96
C PRO A 197 -6.70 14.72 -2.67
N VAL A 198 -5.81 13.89 -3.22
CA VAL A 198 -5.80 12.46 -2.93
C VAL A 198 -5.45 12.21 -1.46
N ARG A 199 -4.44 12.93 -0.91
CA ARG A 199 -4.06 12.80 0.50
C ARG A 199 -5.17 13.27 1.43
N ALA A 200 -5.81 14.40 1.11
CA ALA A 200 -6.95 14.90 1.89
C ALA A 200 -8.10 13.86 1.96
N LYS A 201 -8.42 13.23 0.83
CA LYS A 201 -9.43 12.17 0.77
C LYS A 201 -9.02 10.88 1.49
N VAL A 202 -7.74 10.51 1.47
CA VAL A 202 -7.22 9.39 2.27
C VAL A 202 -7.36 9.68 3.76
N ALA A 203 -7.09 10.90 4.22
CA ALA A 203 -7.28 11.29 5.62
C ALA A 203 -8.76 11.22 6.04
N GLU A 204 -9.69 11.68 5.17
CA GLU A 204 -11.14 11.55 5.38
C GLU A 204 -11.56 10.07 5.49
N PHE A 205 -11.05 9.21 4.62
CA PHE A 205 -11.31 7.77 4.67
C PHE A 205 -10.85 7.15 6.00
N LEU A 206 -9.66 7.50 6.48
CA LEU A 206 -9.11 7.00 7.74
C LEU A 206 -9.96 7.46 8.93
N SER A 207 -10.45 8.71 8.94
CA SER A 207 -11.34 9.23 9.99
C SER A 207 -12.70 8.51 10.05
N ALA A 208 -13.12 7.87 8.95
CA ALA A 208 -14.33 7.05 8.90
C ALA A 208 -14.05 5.57 9.25
N LEU A 209 -12.77 5.18 9.37
CA LEU A 209 -12.35 3.82 9.66
C LEU A 209 -12.17 3.58 11.18
N PHE A 210 -11.73 4.62 11.86
CA PHE A 210 -11.46 4.65 13.32
C PHE A 210 -12.42 5.59 14.05
#